data_15882396f96d872369d7e78a6657c4f1
#
_entry.id   15882396f96d872369d7e78a6657c4f1
#
_cell.length_a   1.000
_cell.length_b   1.000
_cell.length_c   1.000
_cell.angle_alpha   90.00
_cell.angle_beta   90.00
_cell.angle_gamma   90.00
#
_symmetry.space_group_name_H-M   'P 1'
#
loop_
_entity.id
_entity.type
_entity.pdbx_description
1 polymer ?
#
loop_
_entity_poly.entity_id
_entity_poly.type
_entity_poly.pdbx_seq_one_letter_code
_entity_poly.pdbx_strand_id
1 'polypeptide(L)'
;MRNVRGDANLKFLQDFYKLRGVEFEQVFENILSFLKISFKKLDDKTKTGAPDYLIELQDSPPIVFELKSKLADSLVDYNKSVEVLAASEVHGYKDAFCVTLCHPGVDPSVPIVIAACGRLSVVESNDLGEALLRVCEGTLTQAQLYAWLASPGQALTADLPFRTY
;
A
#
# COMPACT_ATOMS: atom_id res chain seq x y z
N MET A 1 0.10 -33.58 -6.85
CA MET A 1 0.29 -32.43 -7.76
C MET A 1 0.54 -31.19 -6.94
N ARG A 2 1.76 -30.60 -7.01
CA ARG A 2 2.01 -29.28 -6.40
C ARG A 2 1.11 -28.25 -7.08
N ASN A 3 0.45 -27.43 -6.28
CA ASN A 3 -0.47 -26.42 -6.77
C ASN A 3 0.35 -25.30 -7.42
N VAL A 4 0.45 -25.29 -8.75
CA VAL A 4 1.23 -24.31 -9.54
C VAL A 4 0.82 -22.86 -9.22
N ARG A 5 -0.44 -22.62 -8.80
CA ARG A 5 -0.90 -21.31 -8.34
C ARG A 5 -0.25 -20.90 -7.01
N GLY A 6 -0.05 -21.83 -6.08
CA GLY A 6 0.61 -21.55 -4.80
C GLY A 6 2.06 -21.13 -4.97
N ASP A 7 2.78 -21.77 -5.90
CA ASP A 7 4.19 -21.46 -6.14
C ASP A 7 4.37 -20.07 -6.80
N ALA A 8 3.46 -19.65 -7.68
CA ALA A 8 3.49 -18.34 -8.30
C ALA A 8 3.18 -17.21 -7.28
N ASN A 9 2.19 -17.41 -6.41
CA ASN A 9 1.84 -16.47 -5.34
C ASN A 9 2.99 -16.31 -4.34
N LEU A 10 3.65 -17.39 -4.00
CA LEU A 10 4.82 -17.38 -3.10
C LEU A 10 5.98 -16.57 -3.72
N LYS A 11 6.20 -16.69 -5.02
CA LYS A 11 7.24 -15.94 -5.72
C LYS A 11 6.95 -14.42 -5.70
N PHE A 12 5.72 -14.01 -5.98
CA PHE A 12 5.34 -12.58 -5.90
C PHE A 12 5.59 -11.99 -4.51
N LEU A 13 5.22 -12.71 -3.46
CA LEU A 13 5.48 -12.28 -2.08
C LEU A 13 6.97 -12.19 -1.78
N GLN A 14 7.77 -13.16 -2.21
CA GLN A 14 9.21 -13.15 -2.00
C GLN A 14 9.86 -11.94 -2.69
N ASP A 15 9.48 -11.66 -3.93
CA ASP A 15 9.99 -10.51 -4.69
C ASP A 15 9.55 -9.20 -4.03
N PHE A 16 8.30 -9.12 -3.57
CA PHE A 16 7.76 -7.96 -2.87
C PHE A 16 8.53 -7.62 -1.58
N TYR A 17 9.00 -8.63 -0.85
CA TYR A 17 9.79 -8.40 0.38
C TYR A 17 11.27 -8.13 0.13
N LYS A 18 11.84 -8.64 -0.94
CA LYS A 18 13.28 -8.56 -1.20
C LYS A 18 13.70 -7.35 -2.01
N LEU A 19 12.85 -6.91 -2.94
CA LEU A 19 13.20 -5.86 -3.90
C LEU A 19 13.10 -4.46 -3.28
N ARG A 20 13.77 -3.50 -3.88
CA ARG A 20 13.84 -2.10 -3.46
C ARG A 20 13.75 -1.17 -4.67
N GLY A 21 13.39 0.10 -4.44
CA GLY A 21 13.36 1.12 -5.47
C GLY A 21 12.45 0.77 -6.66
N VAL A 22 12.94 0.97 -7.86
CA VAL A 22 12.17 0.76 -9.11
C VAL A 22 11.70 -0.70 -9.26
N GLU A 23 12.49 -1.66 -8.86
CA GLU A 23 12.11 -3.08 -8.91
C GLU A 23 10.95 -3.39 -7.95
N PHE A 24 10.94 -2.78 -6.77
CA PHE A 24 9.84 -2.88 -5.83
C PHE A 24 8.55 -2.27 -6.38
N GLU A 25 8.62 -1.09 -6.99
CA GLU A 25 7.48 -0.47 -7.66
C GLU A 25 6.92 -1.36 -8.76
N GLN A 26 7.78 -1.94 -9.58
CA GLN A 26 7.36 -2.82 -10.68
C GLN A 26 6.65 -4.08 -10.16
N VAL A 27 7.14 -4.69 -9.10
CA VAL A 27 6.47 -5.84 -8.48
C VAL A 27 5.12 -5.44 -7.90
N PHE A 28 5.03 -4.29 -7.25
CA PHE A 28 3.77 -3.77 -6.74
C PHE A 28 2.73 -3.57 -7.85
N GLU A 29 3.10 -2.93 -8.96
CA GLU A 29 2.25 -2.77 -10.14
C GLU A 29 1.80 -4.12 -10.73
N ASN A 30 2.71 -5.09 -10.80
CA ASN A 30 2.40 -6.44 -11.29
C ASN A 30 1.38 -7.16 -10.39
N ILE A 31 1.50 -7.01 -9.07
CA ILE A 31 0.55 -7.58 -8.10
C ILE A 31 -0.83 -6.94 -8.26
N LEU A 32 -0.91 -5.61 -8.34
CA LEU A 32 -2.18 -4.91 -8.56
C LEU A 32 -2.86 -5.39 -9.86
N SER A 33 -2.10 -5.48 -10.93
CA SER A 33 -2.60 -5.96 -12.23
C SER A 33 -3.08 -7.42 -12.16
N PHE A 34 -2.33 -8.28 -11.50
CA PHE A 34 -2.70 -9.68 -11.31
C PHE A 34 -4.01 -9.83 -10.51
N LEU A 35 -4.19 -9.02 -9.48
CA LEU A 35 -5.40 -8.99 -8.65
C LEU A 35 -6.56 -8.23 -9.30
N LYS A 36 -6.35 -7.67 -10.50
CA LYS A 36 -7.34 -6.83 -11.21
C LYS A 36 -7.76 -5.60 -10.40
N ILE A 37 -6.84 -5.07 -9.62
CA ILE A 37 -7.02 -3.80 -8.91
C ILE A 37 -6.64 -2.68 -9.89
N SER A 38 -7.56 -1.77 -10.12
CA SER A 38 -7.36 -0.64 -11.01
C SER A 38 -6.43 0.40 -10.38
N PHE A 39 -5.45 0.88 -11.11
CA PHE A 39 -4.56 1.94 -10.65
C PHE A 39 -4.10 2.85 -11.78
N LYS A 40 -3.73 4.06 -11.42
CA LYS A 40 -3.14 5.04 -12.31
C LYS A 40 -1.84 5.53 -11.70
N LYS A 41 -0.75 5.49 -12.47
CA LYS A 41 0.52 6.11 -12.09
C LYS A 41 0.40 7.62 -12.23
N LEU A 42 0.67 8.36 -11.16
CA LEU A 42 0.54 9.82 -11.10
C LEU A 42 1.89 10.51 -11.25
N ASP A 43 2.96 9.86 -10.75
CA ASP A 43 4.32 10.36 -10.92
C ASP A 43 4.75 10.14 -12.36
N ASP A 44 4.73 11.21 -13.12
CA ASP A 44 5.39 11.29 -14.41
C ASP A 44 6.54 12.30 -14.34
N LYS A 45 7.51 12.17 -15.22
CA LYS A 45 8.70 13.03 -15.27
C LYS A 45 8.38 14.53 -15.45
N THR A 46 7.14 14.89 -15.72
CA THR A 46 6.66 16.25 -15.95
C THR A 46 5.99 16.87 -14.72
N LYS A 47 5.64 16.06 -13.72
CA LYS A 47 4.94 16.48 -12.49
C LYS A 47 5.79 16.22 -11.26
N THR A 48 6.67 17.16 -10.96
CA THR A 48 7.50 17.10 -9.76
C THR A 48 6.65 17.09 -8.49
N GLY A 49 6.88 16.11 -7.62
CA GLY A 49 6.23 16.00 -6.32
C GLY A 49 4.80 15.45 -6.35
N ALA A 50 4.35 14.86 -7.45
CA ALA A 50 3.09 14.13 -7.48
C ALA A 50 3.18 12.85 -6.62
N PRO A 51 2.05 12.38 -6.02
CA PRO A 51 1.99 11.05 -5.43
C PRO A 51 2.26 9.96 -6.47
N ASP A 52 2.69 8.78 -6.03
CA ASP A 52 3.04 7.70 -6.96
C ASP A 52 1.83 7.14 -7.70
N TYR A 53 0.74 6.84 -6.98
CA TYR A 53 -0.43 6.16 -7.55
C TYR A 53 -1.76 6.71 -7.04
N LEU A 54 -2.77 6.61 -7.93
CA LEU A 54 -4.18 6.60 -7.55
C LEU A 54 -4.68 5.16 -7.71
N ILE A 55 -5.16 4.55 -6.64
CA ILE A 55 -5.65 3.16 -6.63
C ILE A 55 -7.15 3.18 -6.44
N GLU A 56 -7.87 2.45 -7.29
CA GLU A 56 -9.32 2.31 -7.26
C GLU A 56 -9.69 0.86 -6.92
N LEU A 57 -10.11 0.65 -5.69
CA LEU A 57 -10.66 -0.62 -5.24
C LEU A 57 -12.15 -0.68 -5.59
N GLN A 58 -12.63 -1.88 -5.92
CA GLN A 58 -14.00 -2.09 -6.35
C GLN A 58 -15.00 -1.53 -5.32
N ASP A 59 -15.97 -0.77 -5.79
CA ASP A 59 -17.03 -0.15 -5.01
C ASP A 59 -16.54 0.75 -3.86
N SER A 60 -15.36 1.35 -4.02
CA SER A 60 -14.73 2.19 -3.00
C SER A 60 -14.23 3.51 -3.61
N PRO A 61 -14.12 4.58 -2.80
CA PRO A 61 -13.48 5.82 -3.24
C PRO A 61 -12.00 5.58 -3.61
N PRO A 62 -11.41 6.40 -4.49
CA PRO A 62 -10.00 6.27 -4.81
C PRO A 62 -9.09 6.58 -3.61
N ILE A 63 -7.96 5.87 -3.54
CA ILE A 63 -6.90 6.07 -2.55
C ILE A 63 -5.68 6.64 -3.25
N VAL A 64 -5.08 7.68 -2.68
CA VAL A 64 -3.76 8.16 -3.07
C VAL A 64 -2.70 7.31 -2.35
N PHE A 65 -1.80 6.73 -3.10
CA PHE A 65 -0.78 5.82 -2.60
C PHE A 65 0.63 6.36 -2.88
N GLU A 66 1.46 6.29 -1.87
CA GLU A 66 2.88 6.66 -1.95
C GLU A 66 3.73 5.46 -1.53
N LEU A 67 4.77 5.13 -2.29
CA LEU A 67 5.72 4.08 -1.97
C LEU A 67 7.00 4.69 -1.42
N LYS A 68 7.39 4.29 -0.22
CA LYS A 68 8.66 4.65 0.39
C LYS A 68 9.48 3.39 0.66
N SER A 69 10.46 3.16 -0.21
CA SER A 69 11.41 2.06 -0.08
C SER A 69 12.74 2.58 0.43
N LYS A 70 13.22 2.01 1.53
CA LYS A 70 14.50 2.33 2.15
C LYS A 70 15.49 1.18 1.99
N LEU A 71 16.77 1.47 2.14
CA LEU A 71 17.79 0.45 2.30
C LEU A 71 17.52 -0.39 3.55
N ALA A 72 18.03 -1.64 3.59
CA ALA A 72 17.57 -2.72 4.45
C ALA A 72 17.40 -2.40 5.94
N ASP A 73 18.15 -1.46 6.49
CA ASP A 73 18.16 -1.18 7.94
C ASP A 73 17.52 0.17 8.31
N SER A 74 16.90 0.85 7.34
CA SER A 74 16.26 2.15 7.55
C SER A 74 14.74 2.04 7.56
N LEU A 75 14.12 2.61 8.59
CA LEU A 75 12.66 2.74 8.68
C LEU A 75 12.20 4.07 8.07
N VAL A 76 10.97 4.10 7.59
CA VAL A 76 10.34 5.31 7.05
C VAL A 76 9.98 6.23 8.21
N ASP A 77 10.44 7.46 8.17
CA ASP A 77 10.19 8.46 9.20
C ASP A 77 8.88 9.24 8.99
N TYR A 78 8.54 10.08 9.98
CA TYR A 78 7.33 10.91 9.95
C TYR A 78 7.28 11.83 8.72
N ASN A 79 8.36 12.51 8.39
CA ASN A 79 8.39 13.45 7.28
C ASN A 79 8.04 12.76 5.96
N LYS A 80 8.60 11.57 5.74
CA LYS A 80 8.32 10.76 4.55
C LYS A 80 6.89 10.25 4.52
N SER A 81 6.32 9.95 5.68
CA SER A 81 4.95 9.43 5.77
C SER A 81 3.88 10.50 5.50
N VAL A 82 4.17 11.77 5.74
CA VAL A 82 3.21 12.88 5.52
C VAL A 82 3.40 13.60 4.18
N GLU A 83 4.49 13.36 3.47
CA GLU A 83 4.73 13.97 2.15
C GLU A 83 3.58 13.72 1.17
N VAL A 84 2.98 12.53 1.22
CA VAL A 84 1.85 12.16 0.37
C VAL A 84 0.62 13.04 0.60
N LEU A 85 0.39 13.47 1.83
CA LEU A 85 -0.75 14.33 2.14
C LEU A 85 -0.60 15.70 1.48
N ALA A 86 0.57 16.32 1.61
CA ALA A 86 0.88 17.58 0.95
C ALA A 86 0.83 17.45 -0.57
N ALA A 87 1.39 16.40 -1.13
CA ALA A 87 1.35 16.11 -2.56
C ALA A 87 -0.09 15.94 -3.07
N SER A 88 -0.95 15.24 -2.34
CA SER A 88 -2.36 15.07 -2.71
C SER A 88 -3.13 16.37 -2.72
N GLU A 89 -2.88 17.26 -1.76
CA GLU A 89 -3.49 18.60 -1.70
C GLU A 89 -3.11 19.46 -2.92
N VAL A 90 -1.82 19.50 -3.25
CA VAL A 90 -1.29 20.29 -4.38
C VAL A 90 -1.81 19.79 -5.72
N HIS A 91 -1.95 18.47 -5.88
CA HIS A 91 -2.34 17.82 -7.15
C HIS A 91 -3.86 17.58 -7.28
N GLY A 92 -4.68 18.13 -6.39
CA GLY A 92 -6.14 18.15 -6.54
C GLY A 92 -6.88 16.96 -5.94
N TYR A 93 -6.24 16.15 -5.10
CA TYR A 93 -6.84 14.99 -4.44
C TYR A 93 -7.19 15.28 -2.96
N LYS A 94 -7.75 16.44 -2.70
CA LYS A 94 -7.99 16.96 -1.33
C LYS A 94 -8.85 16.06 -0.45
N ASP A 95 -9.80 15.34 -1.05
CA ASP A 95 -10.76 14.51 -0.33
C ASP A 95 -10.37 13.02 -0.33
N ALA A 96 -9.29 12.66 -1.02
CA ALA A 96 -8.82 11.29 -1.07
C ALA A 96 -8.12 10.88 0.24
N PHE A 97 -8.34 9.65 0.66
CA PHE A 97 -7.53 9.05 1.72
C PHE A 97 -6.13 8.76 1.19
N CYS A 98 -5.10 9.03 1.99
CA CYS A 98 -3.70 8.88 1.60
C CYS A 98 -3.07 7.73 2.38
N VAL A 99 -2.42 6.81 1.67
CA VAL A 99 -1.71 5.67 2.25
C VAL A 99 -0.24 5.73 1.86
N THR A 100 0.65 5.60 2.83
CA THR A 100 2.08 5.42 2.58
C THR A 100 2.46 3.97 2.82
N LEU A 101 2.92 3.29 1.77
CA LEU A 101 3.52 1.96 1.86
C LEU A 101 4.99 2.09 2.24
N CYS A 102 5.33 1.60 3.40
CA CYS A 102 6.66 1.69 4.01
C CYS A 102 7.40 0.36 3.87
N HIS A 103 8.52 0.37 3.17
CA HIS A 103 9.33 -0.81 2.94
C HIS A 103 10.79 -0.58 3.36
N PRO A 104 11.37 -1.34 4.28
CA PRO A 104 10.81 -2.54 4.95
C PRO A 104 9.76 -2.24 6.01
N GLY A 105 9.75 -1.08 6.62
CA GLY A 105 8.81 -0.74 7.67
C GLY A 105 8.81 0.74 8.03
N VAL A 106 8.01 1.12 9.02
CA VAL A 106 7.85 2.48 9.52
C VAL A 106 8.42 2.62 10.94
N ASP A 107 8.96 3.80 11.25
CA ASP A 107 9.39 4.13 12.61
C ASP A 107 8.19 4.02 13.56
N PRO A 108 8.32 3.32 14.71
CA PRO A 108 7.20 3.07 15.65
C PRO A 108 6.51 4.32 16.20
N SER A 109 7.16 5.48 16.18
CA SER A 109 6.57 6.74 16.63
C SER A 109 5.59 7.36 15.62
N VAL A 110 5.71 7.01 14.35
CA VAL A 110 4.95 7.62 13.25
C VAL A 110 3.45 7.34 13.34
N PRO A 111 2.98 6.11 13.56
CA PRO A 111 1.54 5.81 13.59
C PRO A 111 0.77 6.61 14.63
N ILE A 112 1.36 6.88 15.78
CA ILE A 112 0.73 7.68 16.85
C ILE A 112 0.48 9.11 16.38
N VAL A 113 1.46 9.69 15.69
CA VAL A 113 1.38 11.08 15.22
C VAL A 113 0.39 11.22 14.07
N ILE A 114 0.42 10.32 13.09
CA ILE A 114 -0.46 10.39 11.92
C ILE A 114 -1.90 9.98 12.20
N ALA A 115 -2.17 9.21 13.25
CA ALA A 115 -3.52 8.83 13.64
C ALA A 115 -4.42 10.04 13.95
N ALA A 116 -3.84 11.17 14.33
CA ALA A 116 -4.58 12.43 14.52
C ALA A 116 -5.07 13.04 13.18
N CYS A 117 -4.51 12.65 12.06
CA CYS A 117 -4.95 13.05 10.74
C CYS A 117 -5.98 12.07 10.20
N GLY A 118 -7.24 12.50 10.02
CA GLY A 118 -8.35 11.64 9.58
C GLY A 118 -8.23 11.08 8.16
N ARG A 119 -7.17 11.41 7.41
CA ARG A 119 -7.01 11.05 5.99
C ARG A 119 -5.69 10.35 5.67
N LEU A 120 -4.93 9.93 6.66
CA LEU A 120 -3.60 9.38 6.48
C LEU A 120 -3.43 8.08 7.23
N SER A 121 -2.92 7.06 6.55
CA SER A 121 -2.44 5.83 7.15
C SER A 121 -1.06 5.44 6.60
N VAL A 122 -0.38 4.60 7.33
CA VAL A 122 0.82 3.89 6.88
C VAL A 122 0.56 2.40 6.92
N VAL A 123 1.20 1.68 6.01
CA VAL A 123 1.18 0.22 5.99
C VAL A 123 2.59 -0.29 5.70
N GLU A 124 3.03 -1.29 6.43
CA GLU A 124 4.29 -1.96 6.15
C GLU A 124 4.11 -3.01 5.04
N SER A 125 5.16 -3.27 4.29
CA SER A 125 5.11 -4.23 3.18
C SER A 125 4.70 -5.63 3.61
N ASN A 126 5.07 -6.07 4.83
CA ASN A 126 4.66 -7.36 5.37
C ASN A 126 3.14 -7.44 5.56
N ASP A 127 2.54 -6.40 6.13
CA ASP A 127 1.09 -6.34 6.37
C ASP A 127 0.31 -6.24 5.06
N LEU A 128 0.77 -5.39 4.14
CA LEU A 128 0.13 -5.27 2.84
C LEU A 128 0.25 -6.56 2.02
N GLY A 129 1.41 -7.21 2.05
CA GLY A 129 1.62 -8.50 1.38
C GLY A 129 0.65 -9.56 1.84
N GLU A 130 0.40 -9.67 3.15
CA GLU A 130 -0.60 -10.60 3.71
C GLU A 130 -2.02 -10.24 3.25
N ALA A 131 -2.38 -8.95 3.26
CA ALA A 131 -3.70 -8.51 2.79
C ALA A 131 -3.91 -8.81 1.30
N LEU A 132 -2.91 -8.54 0.46
CA LEU A 132 -2.97 -8.84 -0.98
C LEU A 132 -3.05 -10.34 -1.25
N LEU A 133 -2.35 -11.17 -0.46
CA LEU A 133 -2.47 -12.62 -0.54
C LEU A 133 -3.91 -13.08 -0.24
N ARG A 134 -4.54 -12.52 0.79
CA ARG A 134 -5.95 -12.82 1.12
C ARG A 134 -6.92 -12.40 0.03
N VAL A 135 -6.66 -11.28 -0.66
CA VAL A 135 -7.43 -10.89 -1.85
C VAL A 135 -7.27 -11.93 -2.96
N CYS A 136 -6.04 -12.40 -3.19
CA CYS A 136 -5.75 -13.44 -4.17
C CYS A 136 -6.46 -14.77 -3.87
N GLU A 137 -6.51 -15.15 -2.60
CA GLU A 137 -7.19 -16.36 -2.11
C GLU A 137 -8.73 -16.24 -2.10
N GLY A 138 -9.27 -15.03 -2.25
CA GLY A 138 -10.70 -14.75 -2.15
C GLY A 138 -11.22 -14.68 -0.70
N THR A 139 -10.33 -14.60 0.29
CA THR A 139 -10.69 -14.48 1.72
C THR A 139 -10.74 -13.03 2.21
N LEU A 140 -10.42 -12.07 1.36
CA LEU A 140 -10.56 -10.63 1.59
C LEU A 140 -11.10 -9.98 0.32
N THR A 141 -12.17 -9.21 0.44
CA THR A 141 -12.72 -8.45 -0.69
C THR A 141 -11.95 -7.13 -0.89
N GLN A 142 -12.06 -6.54 -2.08
CA GLN A 142 -11.46 -5.22 -2.32
C GLN A 142 -12.09 -4.13 -1.42
N ALA A 143 -13.38 -4.21 -1.12
CA ALA A 143 -14.03 -3.30 -0.19
C ALA A 143 -13.50 -3.44 1.24
N GLN A 144 -13.22 -4.65 1.70
CA GLN A 144 -12.58 -4.89 2.99
C GLN A 144 -11.13 -4.40 3.01
N LEU A 145 -10.39 -4.58 1.92
CA LEU A 145 -9.04 -4.02 1.77
C LEU A 145 -9.07 -2.49 1.86
N TYR A 146 -10.03 -1.84 1.19
CA TYR A 146 -10.22 -0.40 1.30
C TYR A 146 -10.46 0.04 2.75
N ALA A 147 -11.43 -0.57 3.43
CA ALA A 147 -11.77 -0.21 4.81
C ALA A 147 -10.57 -0.36 5.77
N TRP A 148 -9.76 -1.38 5.55
CA TRP A 148 -8.55 -1.61 6.33
C TRP A 148 -7.47 -0.55 6.06
N LEU A 149 -7.21 -0.22 4.80
CA LEU A 149 -6.23 0.80 4.40
C LEU A 149 -6.68 2.22 4.76
N ALA A 150 -7.97 2.52 4.63
CA ALA A 150 -8.55 3.85 4.85
C ALA A 150 -8.92 4.12 6.32
N SER A 151 -8.20 3.51 7.24
CA SER A 151 -8.30 3.77 8.69
C SER A 151 -7.09 4.57 9.15
N PRO A 152 -7.25 5.74 9.81
CA PRO A 152 -6.13 6.56 10.24
C PRO A 152 -5.17 5.82 11.18
N GLY A 153 -3.87 6.03 10.98
CA GLY A 153 -2.82 5.37 11.76
C GLY A 153 -2.11 4.28 10.98
N GLN A 154 -1.79 3.16 11.60
CA GLN A 154 -1.12 2.04 10.94
C GLN A 154 -2.12 0.93 10.63
N ALA A 155 -2.14 0.48 9.38
CA ALA A 155 -2.87 -0.71 8.97
C ALA A 155 -2.06 -1.96 9.34
N LEU A 156 -2.58 -2.75 10.27
CA LEU A 156 -1.94 -3.96 10.80
C LEU A 156 -2.69 -5.21 10.36
N THR A 157 -1.97 -6.29 10.11
CA THR A 157 -2.56 -7.61 9.79
C THR A 157 -3.54 -8.08 10.87
N ALA A 158 -3.28 -7.75 12.14
CA ALA A 158 -4.16 -8.09 13.26
C ALA A 158 -5.57 -7.47 13.15
N ASP A 159 -5.72 -6.38 12.42
CA ASP A 159 -6.98 -5.67 12.23
C ASP A 159 -7.74 -6.13 10.97
N LEU A 160 -7.18 -7.07 10.21
CA LEU A 160 -7.88 -7.66 9.08
C LEU A 160 -9.03 -8.56 9.56
N PRO A 161 -10.13 -8.66 8.78
CA PRO A 161 -11.20 -9.60 9.07
C PRO A 161 -10.69 -11.03 9.21
N PHE A 162 -11.36 -11.85 10.04
CA PHE A 162 -11.05 -13.28 10.10
C PHE A 162 -11.23 -13.94 8.73
N ARG A 163 -10.36 -14.91 8.42
CA ARG A 163 -10.51 -15.71 7.21
C ARG A 163 -11.78 -16.54 7.31
N THR A 164 -12.71 -16.35 6.37
CA THR A 164 -13.86 -17.20 6.17
C THR A 164 -13.57 -18.15 5.01
N TYR A 165 -13.63 -19.45 5.30
CA TYR A 165 -13.42 -20.51 4.29
C TYR A 165 -14.76 -20.98 3.75
#